data_e59c8089a2d01933f5d29fbdd1ba3fd1
#
_entry.id   e59c8089a2d01933f5d29fbdd1ba3fd1
#
_cell.length_a   1.000
_cell.length_b   1.000
_cell.length_c   1.000
_cell.angle_alpha   90.00
_cell.angle_beta   90.00
_cell.angle_gamma   90.00
#
_symmetry.space_group_name_H-M   'P 1'
#
loop_
_entity.id
_entity.type
_entity.pdbx_description
1 polymer ?
#
loop_
_entity_poly.entity_id
_entity_poly.type
_entity_poly.pdbx_seq_one_letter_code
_entity_poly.pdbx_strand_id
1 'polypeptide(L)'
;MEQKGVLYGAIIFVFASFFGLIGLLVYESYKASKMKELAKSIKTETVQAVTSTVSNDYSMYKTKIGDEGREMVQIPEGPFTMGSQDGDPDEAPEHQVFLKGYFIDRKEVTQAEYHRFAKMTKRTMPKIEVFEDDQSKLLQPEFPAMSVSWDDAAAYCKWAGKRLPTEAEWEKAGRGEGKKTYPWGDKFVMHAANVDGREDGYKYLAPPGSFESGRSPYGLYDMTGNVAEWVADSYDEQYYKKSPYRDPKGPDSVDLRVVRGGSWRETEHNARLSKRFAAKHWRTDITIGIRCAADLELENGASAP
;
A
#
# COMPACT_ATOMS: atom_id res chain seq x y z
N MET A 1 13.74 -54.81 -57.00
CA MET A 1 13.17 -53.45 -57.17
C MET A 1 12.26 -53.04 -56.04
N GLU A 2 11.70 -53.94 -55.24
CA GLU A 2 10.77 -53.63 -54.12
C GLU A 2 11.38 -52.89 -52.93
N GLN A 3 12.63 -53.16 -52.56
CA GLN A 3 13.26 -52.52 -51.35
C GLN A 3 13.52 -50.99 -51.52
N LYS A 4 13.71 -50.49 -52.73
CA LYS A 4 13.91 -49.04 -52.96
C LYS A 4 12.61 -48.20 -52.79
N GLY A 5 11.47 -48.79 -53.10
CA GLY A 5 10.15 -48.10 -52.98
C GLY A 5 9.75 -47.90 -51.54
N VAL A 6 10.02 -48.85 -50.63
CA VAL A 6 9.71 -48.76 -49.18
C VAL A 6 10.58 -47.70 -48.50
N LEU A 7 11.86 -47.59 -48.91
CA LEU A 7 12.78 -46.61 -48.32
C LEU A 7 12.38 -45.17 -48.71
N TYR A 8 11.98 -44.93 -49.94
CA TYR A 8 11.50 -43.60 -50.39
C TYR A 8 10.18 -43.20 -49.72
N GLY A 9 9.23 -44.14 -49.57
CA GLY A 9 7.98 -43.91 -48.85
C GLY A 9 8.19 -43.53 -47.37
N ALA A 10 9.09 -44.20 -46.69
CA ALA A 10 9.44 -43.92 -45.30
C ALA A 10 10.12 -42.54 -45.12
N ILE A 11 11.02 -42.18 -46.06
CA ILE A 11 11.69 -40.87 -46.05
C ILE A 11 10.67 -39.72 -46.29
N ILE A 12 9.76 -39.85 -47.23
CA ILE A 12 8.72 -38.86 -47.52
C ILE A 12 7.79 -38.69 -46.27
N PHE A 13 7.42 -39.78 -45.60
CA PHE A 13 6.56 -39.74 -44.45
C PHE A 13 7.25 -39.05 -43.24
N VAL A 14 8.53 -39.29 -43.01
CA VAL A 14 9.33 -38.64 -41.97
C VAL A 14 9.45 -37.13 -42.26
N PHE A 15 9.71 -36.72 -43.48
CA PHE A 15 9.77 -35.31 -43.86
C PHE A 15 8.40 -34.61 -43.72
N ALA A 16 7.31 -35.24 -44.16
CA ALA A 16 5.97 -34.68 -44.00
C ALA A 16 5.57 -34.51 -42.54
N SER A 17 5.93 -35.49 -41.68
CA SER A 17 5.71 -35.39 -40.21
C SER A 17 6.57 -34.32 -39.56
N PHE A 18 7.82 -34.15 -40.00
CA PHE A 18 8.73 -33.13 -39.48
C PHE A 18 8.28 -31.71 -39.85
N PHE A 19 7.87 -31.50 -41.12
CA PHE A 19 7.31 -30.21 -41.55
C PHE A 19 5.96 -29.89 -40.89
N GLY A 20 5.13 -30.92 -40.64
CA GLY A 20 3.90 -30.79 -39.88
C GLY A 20 4.15 -30.34 -38.43
N LEU A 21 5.15 -30.91 -37.77
CA LEU A 21 5.54 -30.56 -36.40
C LEU A 21 6.11 -29.14 -36.32
N ILE A 22 6.96 -28.75 -37.26
CA ILE A 22 7.49 -27.37 -37.35
C ILE A 22 6.35 -26.39 -37.59
N GLY A 23 5.42 -26.68 -38.48
CA GLY A 23 4.24 -25.86 -38.76
C GLY A 23 3.38 -25.66 -37.50
N LEU A 24 3.19 -26.71 -36.70
CA LEU A 24 2.45 -26.64 -35.45
C LEU A 24 3.18 -25.78 -34.42
N LEU A 25 4.48 -25.94 -34.26
CA LEU A 25 5.29 -25.12 -33.33
C LEU A 25 5.30 -23.64 -33.72
N VAL A 26 5.41 -23.34 -35.00
CA VAL A 26 5.32 -21.96 -35.52
C VAL A 26 3.93 -21.38 -35.28
N TYR A 27 2.87 -22.16 -35.48
CA TYR A 27 1.50 -21.72 -35.23
C TYR A 27 1.24 -21.45 -33.75
N GLU A 28 1.69 -22.32 -32.85
CA GLU A 28 1.56 -22.14 -31.41
C GLU A 28 2.38 -20.93 -30.93
N SER A 29 3.58 -20.72 -31.46
CA SER A 29 4.40 -19.54 -31.17
C SER A 29 3.74 -18.24 -31.64
N TYR A 30 3.15 -18.24 -32.85
CA TYR A 30 2.40 -17.11 -33.39
C TYR A 30 1.16 -16.81 -32.53
N LYS A 31 0.40 -17.84 -32.16
CA LYS A 31 -0.79 -17.72 -31.30
C LYS A 31 -0.43 -17.15 -29.92
N ALA A 32 0.66 -17.63 -29.31
CA ALA A 32 1.17 -17.13 -28.05
C ALA A 32 1.60 -15.65 -28.12
N SER A 33 2.25 -15.26 -29.24
CA SER A 33 2.64 -13.87 -29.48
C SER A 33 1.42 -12.95 -29.62
N LYS A 34 0.42 -13.39 -30.39
CA LYS A 34 -0.83 -12.63 -30.58
C LYS A 34 -1.64 -12.50 -29.29
N MET A 35 -1.68 -13.54 -28.45
CA MET A 35 -2.32 -13.49 -27.14
C MET A 35 -1.61 -12.51 -26.20
N LYS A 36 -0.28 -12.43 -26.24
CA LYS A 36 0.49 -11.43 -25.48
C LYS A 36 0.22 -9.99 -25.94
N GLU A 37 0.13 -9.76 -27.26
CA GLU A 37 -0.23 -8.44 -27.79
C GLU A 37 -1.66 -8.04 -27.39
N LEU A 38 -2.61 -8.96 -27.49
CA LEU A 38 -4.00 -8.71 -27.09
C LEU A 38 -4.11 -8.43 -25.58
N ALA A 39 -3.41 -9.21 -24.76
CA ALA A 39 -3.35 -8.97 -23.32
C ALA A 39 -2.73 -7.60 -22.98
N LYS A 40 -1.69 -7.19 -23.71
CA LYS A 40 -1.08 -5.87 -23.57
C LYS A 40 -2.01 -4.74 -24.01
N SER A 41 -2.77 -4.92 -25.10
CA SER A 41 -3.76 -3.96 -25.57
C SER A 41 -4.92 -3.81 -24.59
N ILE A 42 -5.49 -4.93 -24.11
CA ILE A 42 -6.54 -4.93 -23.08
C ILE A 42 -6.06 -4.25 -21.79
N LYS A 43 -4.82 -4.56 -21.36
CA LYS A 43 -4.23 -3.91 -20.17
C LYS A 43 -4.11 -2.40 -20.38
N THR A 44 -3.69 -1.94 -21.56
CA THR A 44 -3.54 -0.51 -21.88
C THR A 44 -4.90 0.19 -21.95
N GLU A 45 -5.88 -0.40 -22.62
CA GLU A 45 -7.24 0.17 -22.73
C GLU A 45 -7.96 0.20 -21.38
N THR A 46 -7.83 -0.86 -20.57
CA THR A 46 -8.45 -0.90 -19.23
C THR A 46 -7.81 0.12 -18.29
N VAL A 47 -6.48 0.28 -18.34
CA VAL A 47 -5.77 1.30 -17.55
C VAL A 47 -6.16 2.70 -18.02
N GLN A 48 -6.24 2.96 -19.34
CA GLN A 48 -6.68 4.25 -19.87
C GLN A 48 -8.16 4.54 -19.55
N ALA A 49 -9.05 3.55 -19.63
CA ALA A 49 -10.46 3.72 -19.28
C ALA A 49 -10.66 4.00 -17.78
N VAL A 50 -9.90 3.33 -16.90
CA VAL A 50 -9.93 3.60 -15.46
C VAL A 50 -9.31 4.97 -15.13
N THR A 51 -8.24 5.35 -15.83
CA THR A 51 -7.56 6.65 -15.60
C THR A 51 -8.40 7.82 -16.18
N SER A 52 -9.18 7.62 -17.22
CA SER A 52 -10.00 8.67 -17.82
C SER A 52 -11.31 8.96 -17.08
N THR A 53 -11.76 8.06 -16.20
CA THR A 53 -13.03 8.22 -15.48
C THR A 53 -12.90 8.87 -14.09
N VAL A 54 -11.68 9.06 -13.58
CA VAL A 54 -11.44 9.71 -12.27
C VAL A 54 -10.24 10.64 -12.38
N SER A 55 -10.39 11.77 -13.04
CA SER A 55 -9.51 12.90 -12.75
C SER A 55 -9.96 13.52 -11.43
N ASN A 56 -9.63 12.91 -10.31
CA ASN A 56 -9.78 13.56 -9.03
C ASN A 56 -8.80 14.75 -9.03
N ASP A 57 -9.35 15.95 -9.06
CA ASP A 57 -8.55 17.17 -8.91
C ASP A 57 -8.14 17.31 -7.44
N TYR A 58 -6.94 16.83 -7.14
CA TYR A 58 -6.36 16.93 -5.80
C TYR A 58 -5.78 18.31 -5.49
N SER A 59 -5.80 19.27 -6.44
CA SER A 59 -5.30 20.64 -6.26
C SER A 59 -6.09 21.42 -5.21
N MET A 60 -7.31 20.99 -4.91
CA MET A 60 -8.15 21.58 -3.86
C MET A 60 -7.60 21.36 -2.43
N TYR A 61 -6.75 20.33 -2.23
CA TYR A 61 -6.18 20.07 -0.91
C TYR A 61 -4.84 20.77 -0.74
N LYS A 62 -4.72 21.54 0.36
CA LYS A 62 -3.46 22.18 0.70
C LYS A 62 -2.38 21.14 0.94
N THR A 63 -1.19 21.42 0.45
CA THR A 63 0.00 20.61 0.71
C THR A 63 1.07 21.47 1.36
N LYS A 64 1.94 20.84 2.13
CA LYS A 64 3.18 21.45 2.65
C LYS A 64 4.34 20.48 2.47
N ILE A 65 5.55 21.02 2.43
CA ILE A 65 6.76 20.23 2.50
C ILE A 65 7.24 20.24 3.95
N GLY A 66 7.40 19.07 4.53
CA GLY A 66 7.99 18.91 5.86
C GLY A 66 9.49 19.27 5.86
N ASP A 67 10.06 19.45 7.05
CA ASP A 67 11.47 19.85 7.22
C ASP A 67 12.45 18.87 6.58
N GLU A 68 12.08 17.61 6.51
CA GLU A 68 12.88 16.55 5.86
C GLU A 68 12.69 16.48 4.33
N GLY A 69 11.84 17.34 3.75
CA GLY A 69 11.63 17.47 2.30
C GLY A 69 10.48 16.60 1.76
N ARG A 70 9.63 16.02 2.62
CA ARG A 70 8.49 15.18 2.21
C ARG A 70 7.21 15.99 2.05
N GLU A 71 6.45 15.65 1.02
CA GLU A 71 5.13 16.25 0.80
C GLU A 71 4.09 15.66 1.75
N MET A 72 3.34 16.55 2.39
CA MET A 72 2.20 16.24 3.23
C MET A 72 0.92 16.83 2.66
N VAL A 73 -0.20 16.14 2.86
CA VAL A 73 -1.53 16.60 2.44
C VAL A 73 -2.34 17.00 3.67
N GLN A 74 -3.02 18.13 3.60
CA GLN A 74 -3.97 18.55 4.63
C GLN A 74 -5.24 17.72 4.53
N ILE A 75 -5.61 17.07 5.63
CA ILE A 75 -6.91 16.45 5.80
C ILE A 75 -7.80 17.46 6.53
N PRO A 76 -8.96 17.84 5.96
CA PRO A 76 -9.83 18.84 6.58
C PRO A 76 -10.43 18.31 7.88
N GLU A 77 -10.71 19.23 8.80
CA GLU A 77 -11.52 18.91 9.98
C GLU A 77 -12.92 18.45 9.57
N GLY A 78 -13.55 17.67 10.42
CA GLY A 78 -14.91 17.22 10.20
C GLY A 78 -15.13 15.76 10.61
N PRO A 79 -16.39 15.32 10.54
CA PRO A 79 -16.77 13.95 10.87
C PRO A 79 -16.42 12.98 9.75
N PHE A 80 -16.27 11.71 10.10
CA PHE A 80 -16.25 10.59 9.18
C PHE A 80 -16.77 9.33 9.88
N THR A 81 -17.12 8.31 9.09
CA THR A 81 -17.52 7.03 9.64
C THR A 81 -16.30 6.12 9.76
N MET A 82 -15.95 5.72 11.00
CA MET A 82 -14.85 4.82 11.32
C MET A 82 -15.35 3.40 11.57
N GLY A 83 -14.55 2.39 11.16
CA GLY A 83 -14.88 0.98 11.36
C GLY A 83 -15.69 0.36 10.23
N SER A 84 -16.16 -0.86 10.46
CA SER A 84 -16.98 -1.64 9.52
C SER A 84 -17.92 -2.59 10.27
N GLN A 85 -19.14 -2.78 9.73
CA GLN A 85 -20.06 -3.82 10.23
C GLN A 85 -19.83 -5.18 9.52
N ASP A 86 -19.20 -5.13 8.35
CA ASP A 86 -18.96 -6.29 7.48
C ASP A 86 -17.51 -6.80 7.56
N GLY A 87 -16.70 -6.21 8.45
CA GLY A 87 -15.33 -6.57 8.71
C GLY A 87 -15.14 -7.58 9.82
N ASP A 88 -13.94 -7.60 10.41
CA ASP A 88 -13.66 -8.44 11.57
C ASP A 88 -14.32 -7.86 12.84
N PRO A 89 -14.51 -8.67 13.90
CA PRO A 89 -15.23 -8.24 15.12
C PRO A 89 -14.66 -6.97 15.79
N ASP A 90 -13.35 -6.73 15.67
CA ASP A 90 -12.65 -5.56 16.22
C ASP A 90 -12.77 -4.29 15.37
N GLU A 91 -13.30 -4.43 14.14
CA GLU A 91 -13.64 -3.30 13.27
C GLU A 91 -15.04 -2.72 13.60
N ALA A 92 -15.84 -3.44 14.39
CA ALA A 92 -17.22 -3.06 14.77
C ALA A 92 -17.30 -2.48 16.19
N PRO A 93 -18.28 -1.60 16.44
CA PRO A 93 -19.27 -1.07 15.51
C PRO A 93 -18.71 0.05 14.62
N GLU A 94 -19.30 0.23 13.45
CA GLU A 94 -19.17 1.52 12.76
C GLU A 94 -19.64 2.64 13.69
N HIS A 95 -18.88 3.73 13.75
CA HIS A 95 -19.22 4.87 14.59
C HIS A 95 -18.73 6.19 13.99
N GLN A 96 -19.38 7.27 14.38
CA GLN A 96 -18.98 8.60 13.93
C GLN A 96 -17.82 9.12 14.77
N VAL A 97 -16.80 9.62 14.09
CA VAL A 97 -15.64 10.27 14.70
C VAL A 97 -15.47 11.64 14.08
N PHE A 98 -15.22 12.66 14.90
CA PHE A 98 -14.85 14.00 14.46
C PHE A 98 -13.35 14.20 14.70
N LEU A 99 -12.62 14.60 13.68
CA LEU A 99 -11.22 14.95 13.78
C LEU A 99 -10.99 16.43 13.48
N LYS A 100 -10.09 17.05 14.23
CA LYS A 100 -9.49 18.32 13.83
C LYS A 100 -8.72 18.13 12.53
N GLY A 101 -8.49 19.21 11.78
CA GLY A 101 -7.63 19.16 10.61
C GLY A 101 -6.17 18.82 10.99
N TYR A 102 -5.49 18.11 10.13
CA TYR A 102 -4.09 17.70 10.31
C TYR A 102 -3.41 17.56 8.94
N PHE A 103 -2.09 17.44 8.96
CA PHE A 103 -1.31 17.04 7.80
C PHE A 103 -0.88 15.56 7.94
N ILE A 104 -0.79 14.85 6.82
CA ILE A 104 -0.28 13.48 6.76
C ILE A 104 0.61 13.31 5.52
N ASP A 105 1.66 12.51 5.61
CA ASP A 105 2.55 12.22 4.49
C ASP A 105 1.78 11.64 3.31
N ARG A 106 2.01 12.17 2.11
CA ARG A 106 1.36 11.69 0.88
C ARG A 106 1.70 10.23 0.57
N LYS A 107 2.90 9.79 0.94
CA LYS A 107 3.45 8.46 0.67
C LYS A 107 4.10 7.88 1.92
N GLU A 108 4.35 6.59 1.94
CA GLU A 108 5.15 5.91 2.95
C GLU A 108 6.59 6.44 3.00
N VAL A 109 7.23 6.39 4.16
CA VAL A 109 8.65 6.73 4.34
C VAL A 109 9.51 5.70 3.61
N THR A 110 10.51 6.16 2.85
CA THR A 110 11.43 5.28 2.10
C THR A 110 12.62 4.81 2.95
N GLN A 111 13.29 3.74 2.49
CA GLN A 111 14.52 3.24 3.14
C GLN A 111 15.63 4.29 3.12
N ALA A 112 15.77 5.04 2.04
CA ALA A 112 16.77 6.13 1.97
C ALA A 112 16.53 7.20 3.03
N GLU A 113 15.26 7.59 3.24
CA GLU A 113 14.87 8.59 4.24
C GLU A 113 15.10 8.06 5.68
N TYR A 114 14.68 6.82 5.94
CA TYR A 114 14.93 6.19 7.24
C TYR A 114 16.44 6.01 7.51
N HIS A 115 17.21 5.61 6.50
CA HIS A 115 18.66 5.49 6.61
C HIS A 115 19.33 6.84 6.96
N ARG A 116 18.88 7.94 6.34
CA ARG A 116 19.35 9.30 6.67
C ARG A 116 19.10 9.61 8.15
N PHE A 117 17.89 9.35 8.65
CA PHE A 117 17.55 9.49 10.07
C PHE A 117 18.44 8.66 10.97
N ALA A 118 18.57 7.36 10.72
CA ALA A 118 19.37 6.45 11.52
C ALA A 118 20.84 6.92 11.59
N LYS A 119 21.41 7.34 10.45
CA LYS A 119 22.78 7.88 10.39
C LYS A 119 22.94 9.16 11.21
N MET A 120 21.99 10.10 11.10
CA MET A 120 22.05 11.39 11.81
C MET A 120 21.85 11.24 13.33
N THR A 121 21.05 10.27 13.74
CA THR A 121 20.74 10.03 15.16
C THR A 121 21.59 8.92 15.78
N LYS A 122 22.51 8.31 15.01
CA LYS A 122 23.35 7.16 15.42
C LYS A 122 22.54 5.95 15.90
N ARG A 123 21.36 5.75 15.32
CA ARG A 123 20.53 4.58 15.57
C ARG A 123 21.02 3.39 14.74
N THR A 124 20.84 2.19 15.31
CA THR A 124 21.11 0.95 14.57
C THR A 124 20.07 0.78 13.49
N MET A 125 20.52 0.40 12.28
CA MET A 125 19.62 0.03 11.19
C MET A 125 18.85 -1.24 11.56
N PRO A 126 17.56 -1.33 11.15
CA PRO A 126 16.78 -2.55 11.33
C PRO A 126 17.48 -3.74 10.70
N LYS A 127 17.49 -4.86 11.41
CA LYS A 127 17.90 -6.14 10.82
C LYS A 127 16.75 -6.69 9.99
N ILE A 128 17.01 -6.95 8.75
CA ILE A 128 16.05 -7.56 7.84
C ILE A 128 16.36 -9.05 7.81
N GLU A 129 15.46 -9.86 8.36
CA GLU A 129 15.54 -11.31 8.24
C GLU A 129 15.14 -11.69 6.82
N VAL A 130 16.12 -12.18 6.08
CA VAL A 130 15.98 -12.50 4.67
C VAL A 130 15.43 -13.90 4.52
N PHE A 131 14.38 -14.01 3.75
CA PHE A 131 13.75 -15.28 3.41
C PHE A 131 14.05 -15.75 1.97
N GLU A 132 14.85 -14.96 1.21
CA GLU A 132 15.36 -15.31 -0.11
C GLU A 132 16.86 -15.00 -0.22
N ASP A 133 17.54 -15.70 -1.15
CA ASP A 133 18.98 -15.55 -1.37
C ASP A 133 19.39 -14.17 -1.90
N ASP A 134 18.45 -13.38 -2.43
CA ASP A 134 18.69 -12.06 -3.02
C ASP A 134 18.01 -10.94 -2.25
N GLN A 135 18.71 -10.39 -1.26
CA GLN A 135 18.27 -9.24 -0.46
C GLN A 135 18.08 -7.97 -1.28
N SER A 136 18.73 -7.85 -2.44
CA SER A 136 18.66 -6.65 -3.28
C SER A 136 17.24 -6.35 -3.75
N LYS A 137 16.38 -7.36 -3.81
CA LYS A 137 14.96 -7.23 -4.17
C LYS A 137 14.09 -6.55 -3.11
N LEU A 138 14.60 -6.41 -1.89
CA LEU A 138 13.89 -5.79 -0.77
C LEU A 138 14.59 -4.52 -0.28
N LEU A 139 15.89 -4.39 -0.54
CA LEU A 139 16.75 -3.35 -0.01
C LEU A 139 17.08 -2.30 -1.07
N GLN A 140 16.06 -1.69 -1.67
CA GLN A 140 16.24 -0.57 -2.59
C GLN A 140 15.98 0.75 -1.84
N PRO A 141 16.81 1.79 -2.06
CA PRO A 141 16.65 3.07 -1.38
C PRO A 141 15.26 3.71 -1.55
N GLU A 142 14.63 3.49 -2.70
CA GLU A 142 13.32 4.01 -3.06
C GLU A 142 12.15 3.19 -2.51
N PHE A 143 12.38 2.00 -2.00
CA PHE A 143 11.31 1.18 -1.40
C PHE A 143 10.91 1.69 -0.02
N PRO A 144 9.70 1.35 0.49
CA PRO A 144 9.28 1.79 1.81
C PRO A 144 10.21 1.25 2.90
N ALA A 145 10.45 2.05 3.91
CA ALA A 145 11.10 1.61 5.15
C ALA A 145 10.28 0.48 5.78
N MET A 146 10.95 -0.58 6.19
CA MET A 146 10.34 -1.77 6.77
C MET A 146 11.20 -2.33 7.90
N SER A 147 10.70 -3.34 8.60
CA SER A 147 11.39 -3.94 9.76
C SER A 147 11.71 -2.92 10.87
N VAL A 148 10.89 -1.90 10.98
CA VAL A 148 10.99 -0.86 12.00
C VAL A 148 10.05 -1.17 13.16
N SER A 149 10.49 -0.98 14.39
CA SER A 149 9.61 -1.05 15.56
C SER A 149 8.72 0.18 15.65
N TRP A 150 7.65 0.12 16.44
CA TRP A 150 6.83 1.29 16.72
C TRP A 150 7.64 2.44 17.33
N ASP A 151 8.56 2.09 18.27
CA ASP A 151 9.43 3.06 18.92
C ASP A 151 10.36 3.77 17.91
N ASP A 152 10.86 3.03 16.92
CA ASP A 152 11.68 3.60 15.86
C ASP A 152 10.86 4.45 14.89
N ALA A 153 9.65 4.02 14.53
CA ALA A 153 8.74 4.78 13.70
C ALA A 153 8.32 6.11 14.36
N ALA A 154 7.96 6.06 15.66
CA ALA A 154 7.65 7.25 16.43
C ALA A 154 8.85 8.20 16.54
N ALA A 155 10.07 7.64 16.76
CA ALA A 155 11.28 8.44 16.81
C ALA A 155 11.64 9.08 15.47
N TYR A 156 11.42 8.36 14.34
CA TYR A 156 11.59 8.92 13.01
C TYR A 156 10.65 10.12 12.78
N CYS A 157 9.35 9.94 13.03
CA CYS A 157 8.39 11.02 12.85
C CYS A 157 8.72 12.22 13.74
N LYS A 158 9.11 11.99 14.99
CA LYS A 158 9.54 13.07 15.91
C LYS A 158 10.79 13.80 15.40
N TRP A 159 11.78 13.09 14.88
CA TRP A 159 12.98 13.68 14.30
C TRP A 159 12.65 14.55 13.08
N ALA A 160 11.64 14.16 12.30
CA ALA A 160 11.12 14.91 11.16
C ALA A 160 10.19 16.07 11.56
N GLY A 161 10.08 16.44 12.84
CA GLY A 161 9.16 17.48 13.31
C GLY A 161 7.68 17.07 13.24
N LYS A 162 7.40 15.78 13.24
CA LYS A 162 6.09 15.15 13.04
C LYS A 162 5.76 14.17 14.17
N ARG A 163 4.68 13.45 14.02
CA ARG A 163 4.25 12.34 14.89
C ARG A 163 3.68 11.20 14.06
N LEU A 164 3.46 10.04 14.65
CA LEU A 164 2.61 9.03 14.04
C LEU A 164 1.17 9.56 13.93
N PRO A 165 0.42 9.18 12.88
CA PRO A 165 -1.02 9.44 12.83
C PRO A 165 -1.73 8.64 13.91
N THR A 166 -2.86 9.14 14.45
CA THR A 166 -3.78 8.28 15.19
C THR A 166 -4.46 7.28 14.25
N GLU A 167 -5.00 6.19 14.80
CA GLU A 167 -5.74 5.20 14.01
C GLU A 167 -6.90 5.86 13.23
N ALA A 168 -7.63 6.76 13.89
CA ALA A 168 -8.73 7.50 13.26
C ALA A 168 -8.26 8.46 12.17
N GLU A 169 -7.14 9.16 12.37
CA GLU A 169 -6.54 10.02 11.33
C GLU A 169 -6.12 9.19 10.11
N TRP A 170 -5.46 8.05 10.34
CA TRP A 170 -5.04 7.16 9.28
C TRP A 170 -6.25 6.67 8.45
N GLU A 171 -7.32 6.21 9.12
CA GLU A 171 -8.50 5.68 8.46
C GLU A 171 -9.26 6.77 7.67
N LYS A 172 -9.44 7.97 8.24
CA LYS A 172 -10.04 9.11 7.53
C LYS A 172 -9.22 9.48 6.30
N ALA A 173 -7.90 9.53 6.41
CA ALA A 173 -7.01 9.85 5.29
C ALA A 173 -7.14 8.86 4.13
N GLY A 174 -7.38 7.57 4.44
CA GLY A 174 -7.59 6.51 3.45
C GLY A 174 -8.97 6.54 2.78
N ARG A 175 -10.03 6.65 3.56
CA ARG A 175 -11.41 6.50 3.03
C ARG A 175 -12.19 7.78 2.75
N GLY A 176 -11.70 8.94 3.22
CA GLY A 176 -12.46 10.18 3.19
C GLY A 176 -13.56 10.19 4.25
N GLU A 177 -14.65 10.91 3.97
CA GLU A 177 -15.79 11.03 4.88
C GLU A 177 -16.75 9.84 4.82
N GLY A 178 -16.69 9.06 3.74
CA GLY A 178 -17.60 7.96 3.46
C GLY A 178 -17.20 6.63 4.09
N LYS A 179 -17.89 5.57 3.65
CA LYS A 179 -17.76 4.19 4.17
C LYS A 179 -17.02 3.25 3.22
N LYS A 180 -16.17 3.79 2.36
CA LYS A 180 -15.46 2.98 1.35
C LYS A 180 -14.60 1.90 2.00
N THR A 181 -14.64 0.71 1.42
CA THR A 181 -13.80 -0.43 1.84
C THR A 181 -12.34 -0.21 1.49
N TYR A 182 -12.07 0.34 0.30
CA TYR A 182 -10.76 0.72 -0.22
C TYR A 182 -10.74 2.19 -0.59
N PRO A 183 -9.59 2.83 -0.78
CA PRO A 183 -9.50 4.25 -1.14
C PRO A 183 -10.35 4.64 -2.36
N TRP A 184 -10.46 3.75 -3.33
CA TRP A 184 -11.17 3.95 -4.60
C TRP A 184 -12.64 3.50 -4.58
N GLY A 185 -13.10 2.73 -3.60
CA GLY A 185 -14.49 2.23 -3.52
C GLY A 185 -14.62 0.93 -2.74
N ASP A 186 -15.75 0.22 -2.95
CA ASP A 186 -16.06 -0.97 -2.15
C ASP A 186 -15.55 -2.29 -2.76
N LYS A 187 -15.21 -2.27 -4.03
CA LYS A 187 -14.66 -3.45 -4.72
C LYS A 187 -13.16 -3.31 -4.89
N PHE A 188 -12.44 -4.40 -4.62
CA PHE A 188 -11.02 -4.44 -4.90
C PHE A 188 -10.77 -4.29 -6.41
N VAL A 189 -9.77 -3.45 -6.75
CA VAL A 189 -9.32 -3.24 -8.13
C VAL A 189 -7.87 -3.72 -8.21
N MET A 190 -7.66 -4.77 -8.99
CA MET A 190 -6.33 -5.26 -9.30
C MET A 190 -5.51 -4.12 -9.93
N HIS A 191 -4.24 -4.00 -9.61
CA HIS A 191 -3.35 -2.91 -10.03
C HIS A 191 -3.61 -1.53 -9.38
N ALA A 192 -4.49 -1.44 -8.39
CA ALA A 192 -4.66 -0.23 -7.59
C ALA A 192 -3.87 -0.26 -6.26
N ALA A 193 -3.33 -1.42 -5.88
CA ALA A 193 -2.54 -1.61 -4.67
C ALA A 193 -1.56 -2.77 -4.83
N ASN A 194 -0.50 -2.80 -4.02
CA ASN A 194 0.44 -3.90 -3.91
C ASN A 194 0.01 -4.84 -2.77
N VAL A 195 -0.56 -5.99 -3.13
CA VAL A 195 -1.02 -7.04 -2.21
C VAL A 195 -0.44 -8.39 -2.59
N ASP A 196 -0.77 -9.45 -1.86
CA ASP A 196 -0.26 -10.80 -2.17
C ASP A 196 -0.62 -11.22 -3.60
N GLY A 197 0.40 -11.59 -4.35
CA GLY A 197 0.29 -11.95 -5.77
C GLY A 197 1.39 -11.32 -6.61
N ARG A 198 1.18 -11.29 -7.93
CA ARG A 198 2.08 -10.65 -8.93
C ARG A 198 1.29 -9.89 -9.99
N GLU A 199 0.02 -9.86 -9.86
CA GLU A 199 -0.89 -9.27 -10.84
C GLU A 199 -0.76 -7.76 -10.87
N ASP A 200 -0.33 -7.15 -9.76
CA ASP A 200 -0.03 -5.72 -9.63
C ASP A 200 1.30 -5.30 -10.29
N GLY A 201 2.15 -6.27 -10.64
CA GLY A 201 3.45 -6.08 -11.29
C GLY A 201 4.65 -6.17 -10.35
N TYR A 202 4.43 -6.36 -9.05
CA TYR A 202 5.48 -6.51 -8.04
C TYR A 202 5.37 -7.88 -7.35
N LYS A 203 6.50 -8.48 -7.05
CA LYS A 203 6.56 -9.73 -6.26
C LYS A 203 6.63 -9.40 -4.76
N TYR A 204 7.19 -8.26 -4.45
CA TYR A 204 7.46 -7.76 -3.12
C TYR A 204 7.04 -6.29 -3.04
N LEU A 205 7.87 -5.45 -2.47
CA LEU A 205 7.64 -4.02 -2.32
C LEU A 205 7.58 -3.29 -3.67
N ALA A 206 6.73 -2.29 -3.74
CA ALA A 206 6.71 -1.29 -4.79
C ALA A 206 7.29 0.04 -4.26
N PRO A 207 7.92 0.89 -5.09
CA PRO A 207 8.23 2.25 -4.70
C PRO A 207 6.96 2.99 -4.28
N PRO A 208 6.95 3.71 -3.14
CA PRO A 208 5.77 4.44 -2.68
C PRO A 208 5.21 5.40 -3.74
N GLY A 209 3.93 5.29 -4.04
CA GLY A 209 3.27 6.07 -5.08
C GLY A 209 3.26 5.43 -6.46
N SER A 210 3.49 4.13 -6.57
CA SER A 210 3.43 3.39 -7.84
C SER A 210 2.00 3.21 -8.36
N PHE A 211 0.98 3.33 -7.53
CA PHE A 211 -0.41 3.01 -7.87
C PHE A 211 -1.28 4.27 -7.92
N GLU A 212 -1.30 4.93 -9.09
CA GLU A 212 -2.07 6.16 -9.31
C GLU A 212 -3.57 5.95 -9.10
N SER A 213 -4.11 4.82 -9.55
CA SER A 213 -5.53 4.46 -9.37
C SER A 213 -5.90 4.08 -7.93
N GLY A 214 -4.91 3.86 -7.08
CA GLY A 214 -5.07 3.51 -5.67
C GLY A 214 -5.13 4.69 -4.71
N ARG A 215 -5.10 5.91 -5.22
CA ARG A 215 -5.14 7.11 -4.36
C ARG A 215 -6.40 7.20 -3.52
N SER A 216 -6.22 7.69 -2.31
CA SER A 216 -7.33 8.06 -1.44
C SER A 216 -8.10 9.28 -1.98
N PRO A 217 -9.30 9.58 -1.45
CA PRO A 217 -10.03 10.80 -1.81
C PRO A 217 -9.26 12.09 -1.61
N TYR A 218 -8.25 12.09 -0.75
CA TYR A 218 -7.36 13.23 -0.49
C TYR A 218 -6.05 13.16 -1.29
N GLY A 219 -5.86 12.16 -2.13
CA GLY A 219 -4.68 12.00 -2.99
C GLY A 219 -3.48 11.36 -2.32
N LEU A 220 -3.66 10.63 -1.21
CA LEU A 220 -2.60 9.81 -0.61
C LEU A 220 -2.45 8.51 -1.38
N TYR A 221 -1.23 8.01 -1.46
CA TYR A 221 -0.90 6.72 -2.04
C TYR A 221 -0.74 5.64 -0.98
N ASP A 222 -0.87 4.40 -1.40
CA ASP A 222 -0.52 3.19 -0.66
C ASP A 222 -1.23 3.05 0.70
N MET A 223 -2.46 3.60 0.81
CA MET A 223 -3.33 3.41 1.98
C MET A 223 -3.91 1.99 2.04
N THR A 224 -3.61 1.15 1.06
CA THR A 224 -3.99 -0.25 0.91
C THR A 224 -2.80 -0.99 0.34
N GLY A 225 -2.26 -1.97 1.07
CA GLY A 225 -1.13 -2.79 0.64
C GLY A 225 0.23 -2.10 0.77
N ASN A 226 1.21 -2.58 0.03
CA ASN A 226 2.63 -2.23 0.06
C ASN A 226 3.26 -2.54 1.42
N VAL A 227 3.32 -1.62 2.38
CA VAL A 227 3.62 -1.94 3.78
C VAL A 227 2.47 -1.51 4.68
N ALA A 228 2.19 -2.32 5.68
CA ALA A 228 1.32 -1.91 6.77
C ALA A 228 2.00 -0.82 7.60
N GLU A 229 1.25 0.04 8.25
CA GLU A 229 1.78 1.24 8.86
C GLU A 229 1.48 1.31 10.37
N TRP A 230 2.50 1.62 11.16
CA TRP A 230 2.32 1.92 12.56
C TRP A 230 1.50 3.19 12.76
N VAL A 231 0.54 3.14 13.67
CA VAL A 231 -0.18 4.33 14.15
C VAL A 231 0.10 4.58 15.63
N ALA A 232 -0.29 5.73 16.14
CA ALA A 232 0.01 6.14 17.50
C ALA A 232 -0.68 5.28 18.57
N ASP A 233 -1.85 4.74 18.22
CA ASP A 233 -2.80 4.14 19.16
C ASP A 233 -2.33 2.79 19.69
N SER A 234 -2.65 2.54 20.96
CA SER A 234 -2.64 1.20 21.52
C SER A 234 -3.83 0.41 21.00
N TYR A 235 -3.65 -0.92 20.88
CA TYR A 235 -4.71 -1.81 20.42
C TYR A 235 -5.55 -2.33 21.60
N ASP A 236 -6.87 -2.24 21.44
CA ASP A 236 -7.89 -2.93 22.21
C ASP A 236 -9.00 -3.37 21.24
N GLU A 237 -9.31 -4.66 21.21
CA GLU A 237 -10.34 -5.24 20.38
C GLU A 237 -11.74 -4.61 20.59
N GLN A 238 -12.01 -4.16 21.83
CA GLN A 238 -13.30 -3.60 22.20
C GLN A 238 -13.34 -2.06 22.19
N TYR A 239 -12.25 -1.41 21.74
CA TYR A 239 -12.12 0.05 21.82
C TYR A 239 -13.23 0.79 21.07
N TYR A 240 -13.62 0.33 19.88
CA TYR A 240 -14.65 1.00 19.07
C TYR A 240 -16.00 1.11 19.73
N LYS A 241 -16.34 0.20 20.68
CA LYS A 241 -17.58 0.28 21.48
C LYS A 241 -17.62 1.45 22.46
N LYS A 242 -16.46 2.04 22.78
CA LYS A 242 -16.30 3.11 23.78
C LYS A 242 -15.46 4.29 23.25
N SER A 243 -15.13 4.27 21.96
CA SER A 243 -14.35 5.32 21.30
C SER A 243 -15.05 6.68 21.46
N PRO A 244 -14.35 7.74 21.92
CA PRO A 244 -14.94 9.06 21.98
C PRO A 244 -15.20 9.61 20.59
N TYR A 245 -16.24 10.44 20.47
CA TYR A 245 -16.59 11.09 19.19
C TYR A 245 -15.50 12.03 18.67
N ARG A 246 -14.77 12.75 19.55
CA ARG A 246 -13.78 13.73 19.15
C ARG A 246 -12.35 13.24 19.38
N ASP A 247 -11.53 13.32 18.33
CA ASP A 247 -10.08 13.10 18.34
C ASP A 247 -9.68 11.85 19.17
N PRO A 248 -10.23 10.63 18.92
CA PRO A 248 -9.88 9.42 19.65
C PRO A 248 -8.39 9.11 19.49
N LYS A 249 -7.76 8.63 20.57
CA LYS A 249 -6.31 8.32 20.61
C LYS A 249 -6.00 6.88 21.03
N GLY A 250 -7.01 6.02 20.98
CA GLY A 250 -6.87 4.66 21.48
C GLY A 250 -6.92 4.57 23.00
N PRO A 251 -6.82 3.37 23.58
CA PRO A 251 -6.79 3.14 25.01
C PRO A 251 -5.42 3.47 25.61
N ASP A 252 -5.39 3.74 26.92
CA ASP A 252 -4.17 3.88 27.70
C ASP A 252 -3.56 2.50 27.97
N SER A 253 -2.87 1.93 27.00
CA SER A 253 -2.15 0.67 27.10
C SER A 253 -0.83 0.80 26.35
N VAL A 254 0.16 -0.02 26.69
CA VAL A 254 1.49 0.04 26.05
C VAL A 254 1.90 -1.27 25.41
N ASP A 255 1.09 -2.32 25.56
CA ASP A 255 1.51 -3.68 25.19
C ASP A 255 1.44 -3.94 23.68
N LEU A 256 0.30 -3.63 23.09
CA LEU A 256 0.06 -3.80 21.66
C LEU A 256 -0.24 -2.45 21.01
N ARG A 257 0.32 -2.26 19.83
CA ARG A 257 0.09 -1.09 18.98
C ARG A 257 -0.72 -1.50 17.75
N VAL A 258 -1.52 -0.56 17.28
CA VAL A 258 -2.29 -0.75 16.06
C VAL A 258 -1.40 -0.61 14.84
N VAL A 259 -1.62 -1.47 13.85
CA VAL A 259 -1.03 -1.45 12.52
C VAL A 259 -2.15 -1.45 11.49
N ARG A 260 -2.02 -0.67 10.43
CA ARG A 260 -3.09 -0.44 9.45
C ARG A 260 -2.61 -0.67 8.01
N GLY A 261 -3.55 -0.87 7.07
CA GLY A 261 -3.34 -0.83 5.62
C GLY A 261 -3.10 -2.19 4.96
N GLY A 262 -2.68 -3.21 5.71
CA GLY A 262 -2.19 -4.46 5.11
C GLY A 262 -0.87 -4.26 4.36
N SER A 263 -0.38 -5.29 3.70
CA SER A 263 0.94 -5.26 3.05
C SER A 263 0.97 -6.07 1.76
N TRP A 264 2.11 -6.05 1.08
CA TRP A 264 2.41 -6.87 -0.09
C TRP A 264 2.28 -8.40 0.14
N ARG A 265 2.15 -8.86 1.39
CA ARG A 265 1.93 -10.27 1.77
C ARG A 265 0.51 -10.58 2.18
N GLU A 266 -0.37 -9.58 2.21
CA GLU A 266 -1.75 -9.74 2.63
C GLU A 266 -2.68 -9.79 1.42
N THR A 267 -3.77 -10.57 1.55
CA THR A 267 -4.84 -10.57 0.55
C THR A 267 -5.59 -9.24 0.58
N GLU A 268 -6.38 -8.97 -0.48
CA GLU A 268 -7.26 -7.81 -0.54
C GLU A 268 -8.18 -7.69 0.68
N HIS A 269 -8.63 -8.81 1.23
CA HIS A 269 -9.47 -8.82 2.43
C HIS A 269 -8.76 -8.18 3.63
N ASN A 270 -7.47 -8.44 3.80
CA ASN A 270 -6.67 -7.91 4.89
C ASN A 270 -6.11 -6.49 4.63
N ALA A 271 -6.27 -6.00 3.40
CA ALA A 271 -5.85 -4.66 3.00
C ALA A 271 -7.01 -3.63 2.98
N ARG A 272 -8.17 -3.96 3.56
CA ARG A 272 -9.29 -3.01 3.74
C ARG A 272 -8.89 -1.86 4.66
N LEU A 273 -9.44 -0.68 4.41
CA LEU A 273 -9.17 0.51 5.22
C LEU A 273 -9.65 0.38 6.68
N SER A 274 -10.65 -0.45 6.95
CA SER A 274 -11.12 -0.73 8.30
C SER A 274 -10.32 -1.81 9.03
N LYS A 275 -9.53 -2.64 8.30
CA LYS A 275 -8.78 -3.75 8.89
C LYS A 275 -7.79 -3.25 9.93
N ARG A 276 -7.85 -3.90 11.10
CA ARG A 276 -6.98 -3.62 12.24
C ARG A 276 -6.04 -4.80 12.48
N PHE A 277 -4.77 -4.50 12.70
CA PHE A 277 -3.78 -5.46 13.17
C PHE A 277 -3.21 -4.99 14.50
N ALA A 278 -2.71 -5.93 15.28
CA ALA A 278 -2.05 -5.66 16.54
C ALA A 278 -0.66 -6.27 16.57
N ALA A 279 0.32 -5.49 16.99
CA ALA A 279 1.69 -5.97 17.18
C ALA A 279 2.32 -5.36 18.43
N LYS A 280 3.27 -6.08 19.05
CA LYS A 280 4.08 -5.55 20.15
C LYS A 280 4.89 -4.35 19.67
N HIS A 281 5.00 -3.29 20.47
CA HIS A 281 5.70 -2.05 20.08
C HIS A 281 7.16 -2.28 19.66
N TRP A 282 7.83 -3.28 20.18
CA TRP A 282 9.22 -3.65 19.87
C TRP A 282 9.35 -4.61 18.68
N ARG A 283 8.23 -5.15 18.16
CA ARG A 283 8.27 -6.08 17.03
C ARG A 283 8.76 -5.35 15.77
N THR A 284 9.63 -6.04 15.03
CA THR A 284 10.04 -5.66 13.68
C THR A 284 9.49 -6.68 12.68
N ASP A 285 8.99 -6.23 11.57
CA ASP A 285 8.44 -7.09 10.51
C ASP A 285 8.70 -6.46 9.15
N ILE A 286 9.06 -7.28 8.17
CA ILE A 286 9.33 -6.82 6.79
C ILE A 286 8.09 -6.30 6.05
N THR A 287 6.94 -6.42 6.68
CA THR A 287 5.65 -5.96 6.16
C THR A 287 5.17 -4.68 6.80
N ILE A 288 5.90 -4.14 7.81
CA ILE A 288 5.46 -2.97 8.57
C ILE A 288 6.43 -1.80 8.37
N GLY A 289 5.89 -0.66 7.99
CA GLY A 289 6.58 0.59 7.70
C GLY A 289 6.04 1.81 8.43
N ILE A 290 6.26 2.99 7.86
CA ILE A 290 6.06 4.30 8.50
C ILE A 290 5.34 5.26 7.54
N ARG A 291 4.35 5.97 8.09
CA ARG A 291 3.80 7.23 7.57
C ARG A 291 3.65 8.20 8.73
N CYS A 292 4.02 9.47 8.54
CA CYS A 292 3.92 10.46 9.60
C CYS A 292 2.75 11.42 9.37
N ALA A 293 2.25 11.99 10.47
CA ALA A 293 1.29 13.08 10.49
C ALA A 293 1.86 14.29 11.25
N ALA A 294 1.25 15.45 11.06
CA ALA A 294 1.57 16.66 11.81
C ALA A 294 0.29 17.45 12.12
N ASP A 295 0.27 18.13 13.25
CA ASP A 295 -0.83 19.00 13.59
C ASP A 295 -0.85 20.22 12.64
N LEU A 296 -2.03 20.80 12.43
CA LEU A 296 -2.09 22.12 11.84
C LEU A 296 -1.44 23.09 12.83
N GLU A 297 -0.40 23.79 12.39
CA GLU A 297 0.07 24.95 13.13
C GLU A 297 -1.08 25.96 13.17
N LEU A 298 -1.51 26.34 14.36
CA LEU A 298 -2.36 27.52 14.51
C LEU A 298 -1.55 28.67 13.91
N GLU A 299 -2.05 29.30 12.85
CA GLU A 299 -1.46 30.54 12.35
C GLU A 299 -1.34 31.49 13.55
N ASN A 300 -0.11 31.63 14.06
CA ASN A 300 0.18 32.53 15.18
C ASN A 300 -0.07 33.96 14.74
N GLY A 301 -1.31 34.45 14.95
CA GLY A 301 -1.74 35.79 14.54
C GLY A 301 -3.07 36.25 15.07
N ALA A 302 -3.70 35.50 15.99
CA ALA A 302 -4.87 36.03 16.72
C ALA A 302 -4.68 35.79 18.22
N SER A 303 -4.02 36.70 18.90
CA SER A 303 -4.24 36.89 20.34
C SER A 303 -5.75 37.06 20.54
N ALA A 304 -6.37 36.11 21.23
CA ALA A 304 -7.75 36.23 21.67
C ALA A 304 -7.92 37.50 22.50
N PRO A 305 -9.08 38.15 22.38
CA PRO A 305 -9.38 39.37 23.12
C PRO A 305 -9.51 39.14 24.63
#